data_50624f37296861a185ecfa5f07cb7194
#
_entry.id   50624f37296861a185ecfa5f07cb7194
#
_cell.length_a   1.000
_cell.length_b   1.000
_cell.length_c   1.000
_cell.angle_alpha   90.00
_cell.angle_beta   90.00
_cell.angle_gamma   90.00
#
_symmetry.space_group_name_H-M   'P 1'
#
loop_
_entity.id
_entity.type
_entity.pdbx_description
1 polymer ?
#
loop_
_entity_poly.entity_id
_entity_poly.type
_entity_poly.pdbx_seq_one_letter_code
_entity_poly.pdbx_strand_id
1 'polypeptide(L)'
;MLDRTKKPAAQKEIQFNLPSLSKFKLSNGINIYLINKTDLPIVRINLLLYCGSRIDPEKLNGLANLTAMCIDEGAGGLTAIELADELEILGTHISISTDDDVIQLSMQTLKDNFKPALKLFSKVVVSPNLSETEFEKQRRKLITTLLQLKDDPDYLADISFQHIIFGKSHPYRNPTLGIKESVEKITLSDLKEFYMNSFSSGNSSIIVAGSISEPELKSYLENEFGKWNSKTRSILFNESEIKSDNKLTIINKPGSVQTEIRIGYVTGKRNQENYFQRLLLNTILGGQFSSRINLNLREKHGYTYGAHSRISYYQHSGFFQVSTSVGIENSVNALSEIFKELIEIRNGVSQTEVDFAKDTITKRFPLGFETYGQISQNIKTLLLHDLEYSYFSEYVPMITKVETEEINREAIDLIKPDEMAIVLVGDKEKIGLKELAKFNREINALEFDELLSL
;
A
#
# COMPACT_ATOMS: atom_id res chain seq x y z
N MET A 1 -7.91 -44.39 10.15
CA MET A 1 -6.79 -43.62 9.57
C MET A 1 -7.32 -42.67 8.52
N LEU A 2 -6.98 -41.39 8.58
CA LEU A 2 -7.31 -40.44 7.50
C LEU A 2 -6.55 -40.84 6.23
N ASP A 3 -7.30 -41.07 5.15
CA ASP A 3 -6.73 -41.31 3.82
C ASP A 3 -6.21 -40.01 3.22
N ARG A 4 -4.91 -39.75 3.34
CA ARG A 4 -4.24 -38.53 2.85
C ARG A 4 -4.11 -38.46 1.32
N THR A 5 -4.52 -39.51 0.61
CA THR A 5 -4.56 -39.49 -0.88
C THR A 5 -5.85 -38.85 -1.38
N LYS A 6 -6.87 -38.70 -0.53
CA LYS A 6 -8.13 -38.05 -0.87
C LYS A 6 -8.15 -36.61 -0.37
N LYS A 7 -8.38 -35.70 -1.30
CA LYS A 7 -8.59 -34.28 -0.97
C LYS A 7 -9.83 -34.17 -0.05
N PRO A 8 -9.76 -33.45 1.07
CA PRO A 8 -10.95 -33.21 1.91
C PRO A 8 -12.06 -32.60 1.07
N ALA A 9 -13.30 -33.05 1.28
CA ALA A 9 -14.44 -32.42 0.63
C ALA A 9 -14.53 -30.96 1.08
N ALA A 10 -14.66 -30.03 0.13
CA ALA A 10 -14.89 -28.65 0.43
C ALA A 10 -16.21 -28.52 1.21
N GLN A 11 -16.18 -27.84 2.36
CA GLN A 11 -17.41 -27.50 3.07
C GLN A 11 -18.25 -26.57 2.18
N LYS A 12 -19.55 -26.78 2.19
CA LYS A 12 -20.51 -25.89 1.52
C LYS A 12 -20.51 -24.55 2.26
N GLU A 13 -20.59 -23.47 1.52
CA GLU A 13 -20.75 -22.05 1.90
C GLU A 13 -20.30 -21.66 3.32
N ILE A 14 -19.29 -20.82 3.40
CA ILE A 14 -18.91 -20.16 4.66
C ILE A 14 -19.98 -19.11 4.95
N GLN A 15 -20.81 -19.34 5.96
CA GLN A 15 -21.68 -18.29 6.49
C GLN A 15 -20.83 -17.32 7.29
N PHE A 16 -20.74 -16.10 6.79
CA PHE A 16 -20.00 -15.01 7.41
C PHE A 16 -20.94 -13.83 7.68
N ASN A 17 -21.05 -13.42 8.94
CA ASN A 17 -21.80 -12.26 9.35
C ASN A 17 -20.85 -11.07 9.54
N LEU A 18 -21.05 -10.03 8.76
CA LEU A 18 -20.29 -8.78 8.94
C LEU A 18 -20.61 -8.16 10.30
N PRO A 19 -19.60 -7.71 11.06
CA PRO A 19 -19.84 -6.94 12.28
C PRO A 19 -20.58 -5.64 11.93
N SER A 20 -21.44 -5.15 12.83
CA SER A 20 -22.15 -3.89 12.63
C SER A 20 -21.19 -2.69 12.71
N LEU A 21 -21.34 -1.73 11.79
CA LEU A 21 -20.59 -0.47 11.78
C LEU A 21 -21.47 0.66 12.28
N SER A 22 -21.06 1.34 13.37
CA SER A 22 -21.60 2.62 13.79
C SER A 22 -20.79 3.76 13.19
N LYS A 23 -21.48 4.78 12.65
CA LYS A 23 -20.87 6.01 12.12
C LYS A 23 -21.41 7.22 12.88
N PHE A 24 -20.54 8.07 13.40
CA PHE A 24 -20.93 9.33 14.02
C PHE A 24 -19.84 10.38 13.84
N LYS A 25 -20.12 11.62 14.21
CA LYS A 25 -19.16 12.73 14.15
C LYS A 25 -18.92 13.33 15.52
N LEU A 26 -17.69 13.79 15.74
CA LEU A 26 -17.36 14.67 16.86
C LEU A 26 -17.81 16.11 16.58
N SER A 27 -17.85 16.93 17.63
CA SER A 27 -18.26 18.35 17.54
C SER A 27 -17.42 19.17 16.56
N ASN A 28 -16.14 18.79 16.36
CA ASN A 28 -15.22 19.43 15.42
C ASN A 28 -15.22 18.81 14.01
N GLY A 29 -16.14 17.88 13.75
CA GLY A 29 -16.37 17.31 12.42
C GLY A 29 -15.62 16.02 12.09
N ILE A 30 -14.75 15.49 12.96
CA ILE A 30 -14.08 14.21 12.72
C ILE A 30 -15.10 13.09 12.53
N ASN A 31 -14.99 12.33 11.45
CA ASN A 31 -15.78 11.13 11.23
C ASN A 31 -15.23 9.96 12.03
N ILE A 32 -16.11 9.29 12.77
CA ILE A 32 -15.78 8.13 13.59
C ILE A 32 -16.48 6.89 13.02
N TYR A 33 -15.73 5.82 12.92
CA TYR A 33 -16.18 4.51 12.43
C TYR A 33 -15.91 3.47 13.51
N LEU A 34 -16.96 2.98 14.16
CA LEU A 34 -16.88 2.03 15.26
C LEU A 34 -17.40 0.65 14.86
N ILE A 35 -16.56 -0.36 15.00
CA ILE A 35 -16.94 -1.77 15.03
C ILE A 35 -16.89 -2.25 16.49
N ASN A 36 -18.05 -2.33 17.14
CA ASN A 36 -18.14 -2.88 18.50
C ASN A 36 -18.07 -4.41 18.44
N LYS A 37 -16.91 -4.96 18.79
CA LYS A 37 -16.63 -6.40 18.86
C LYS A 37 -16.10 -6.73 20.24
N THR A 38 -16.87 -7.49 21.00
CA THR A 38 -16.65 -7.71 22.45
C THR A 38 -16.02 -9.06 22.79
N ASP A 39 -15.59 -9.82 21.79
CA ASP A 39 -15.02 -11.17 21.98
C ASP A 39 -13.76 -11.16 22.87
N LEU A 40 -13.00 -10.08 22.80
CA LEU A 40 -11.82 -9.84 23.61
C LEU A 40 -11.90 -8.47 24.28
N PRO A 41 -11.35 -8.30 25.50
CA PRO A 41 -11.33 -7.03 26.22
C PRO A 41 -10.23 -6.08 25.67
N ILE A 42 -10.23 -5.85 24.37
CA ILE A 42 -9.24 -5.05 23.64
C ILE A 42 -9.95 -3.97 22.85
N VAL A 43 -9.31 -2.82 22.73
CA VAL A 43 -9.73 -1.72 21.85
C VAL A 43 -8.55 -1.33 20.97
N ARG A 44 -8.77 -1.28 19.66
CA ARG A 44 -7.85 -0.74 18.67
C ARG A 44 -8.39 0.56 18.10
N ILE A 45 -7.56 1.58 18.06
CA ILE A 45 -7.84 2.87 17.40
C ILE A 45 -6.86 3.08 16.27
N ASN A 46 -7.35 3.57 15.14
CA ASN A 46 -6.54 4.07 14.04
C ASN A 46 -7.04 5.48 13.69
N LEU A 47 -6.14 6.43 13.67
CA LEU A 47 -6.36 7.76 13.10
C LEU A 47 -5.76 7.78 11.70
N LEU A 48 -6.54 8.17 10.72
CA LEU A 48 -6.12 8.42 9.35
C LEU A 48 -6.04 9.94 9.13
N LEU A 49 -4.90 10.41 8.67
CA LEU A 49 -4.66 11.78 8.21
C LEU A 49 -4.45 11.72 6.70
N TYR A 50 -5.31 12.38 5.92
CA TYR A 50 -5.25 12.34 4.45
C TYR A 50 -4.15 13.26 3.89
N CYS A 51 -2.93 13.07 4.38
CA CYS A 51 -1.74 13.85 4.09
C CYS A 51 -0.49 12.97 3.92
N GLY A 52 -0.60 11.92 3.10
CA GLY A 52 0.53 11.07 2.73
C GLY A 52 1.55 11.78 1.84
N SER A 53 2.57 11.05 1.37
CA SER A 53 3.71 11.62 0.64
C SER A 53 3.34 12.31 -0.68
N ARG A 54 2.18 12.00 -1.26
CA ARG A 54 1.70 12.67 -2.50
C ARG A 54 1.51 14.19 -2.37
N ILE A 55 1.46 14.71 -1.16
CA ILE A 55 1.33 16.15 -0.93
C ILE A 55 2.65 16.85 -0.57
N ASP A 56 3.74 16.11 -0.56
CA ASP A 56 5.05 16.68 -0.33
C ASP A 56 5.36 17.74 -1.40
N PRO A 57 5.93 18.89 -1.02
CA PRO A 57 6.45 19.83 -2.01
C PRO A 57 7.51 19.15 -2.88
N GLU A 58 7.54 19.43 -4.18
CA GLU A 58 8.42 18.78 -5.16
C GLU A 58 9.90 18.68 -4.72
N LYS A 59 10.39 19.69 -4.00
CA LYS A 59 11.79 19.74 -3.54
C LYS A 59 12.02 19.15 -2.14
N LEU A 60 10.95 18.74 -1.45
CA LEU A 60 10.98 18.25 -0.07
C LEU A 60 10.34 16.87 0.05
N ASN A 61 10.54 16.01 -0.95
CA ASN A 61 10.06 14.63 -0.93
C ASN A 61 10.56 13.91 0.32
N GLY A 62 9.65 13.24 1.05
CA GLY A 62 9.91 12.61 2.34
C GLY A 62 9.49 13.47 3.54
N LEU A 63 8.94 14.70 3.31
CA LEU A 63 8.50 15.58 4.39
C LEU A 63 7.37 14.98 5.21
N ALA A 64 6.34 14.39 4.58
CA ALA A 64 5.25 13.71 5.26
C ALA A 64 5.77 12.56 6.14
N ASN A 65 6.66 11.73 5.58
CA ASN A 65 7.26 10.62 6.32
C ASN A 65 8.14 11.10 7.49
N LEU A 66 9.01 12.08 7.27
CA LEU A 66 9.86 12.62 8.34
C LEU A 66 9.01 13.30 9.44
N THR A 67 7.89 13.97 9.08
CA THR A 67 6.95 14.51 10.06
C THR A 67 6.33 13.39 10.89
N ALA A 68 5.88 12.31 10.24
CA ALA A 68 5.34 11.14 10.91
C ALA A 68 6.35 10.48 11.87
N MET A 69 7.64 10.44 11.50
CA MET A 69 8.72 9.93 12.36
C MET A 69 9.03 10.81 13.56
N CYS A 70 8.61 12.07 13.57
CA CYS A 70 8.95 13.02 14.62
C CYS A 70 7.82 13.27 15.62
N ILE A 71 6.56 12.96 15.31
CA ILE A 71 5.42 13.35 16.15
C ILE A 71 5.33 12.56 17.46
N ASP A 72 5.86 11.35 17.52
CA ASP A 72 5.90 10.51 18.73
C ASP A 72 7.25 10.59 19.48
N GLU A 73 8.16 11.41 19.00
CA GLU A 73 9.43 11.71 19.67
C GLU A 73 9.26 12.78 20.77
N GLY A 74 8.24 12.57 21.63
CA GLY A 74 7.82 13.43 22.71
C GLY A 74 6.58 14.27 22.39
N ALA A 75 5.62 14.32 23.32
CA ALA A 75 4.35 15.01 23.15
C ALA A 75 3.74 15.48 24.45
N GLY A 76 3.03 16.63 24.42
CA GLY A 76 2.34 17.19 25.59
C GLY A 76 3.27 17.49 26.76
N GLY A 77 4.51 17.89 26.47
CA GLY A 77 5.55 18.19 27.44
C GLY A 77 6.36 16.97 27.95
N LEU A 78 5.97 15.75 27.57
CA LEU A 78 6.76 14.55 27.85
C LEU A 78 7.89 14.42 26.83
N THR A 79 9.07 14.01 27.26
CA THR A 79 10.15 13.58 26.36
C THR A 79 9.79 12.28 25.63
N ALA A 80 10.54 11.89 24.60
CA ALA A 80 10.35 10.62 23.90
C ALA A 80 10.40 9.40 24.84
N ILE A 81 11.34 9.40 25.78
CA ILE A 81 11.50 8.33 26.75
C ILE A 81 10.32 8.28 27.72
N GLU A 82 9.95 9.41 28.32
CA GLU A 82 8.80 9.49 29.25
C GLU A 82 7.49 9.06 28.57
N LEU A 83 7.28 9.45 27.30
CA LEU A 83 6.11 9.04 26.53
C LEU A 83 6.09 7.53 26.29
N ALA A 84 7.25 6.96 25.92
CA ALA A 84 7.39 5.52 25.71
C ALA A 84 7.15 4.73 27.01
N ASP A 85 7.74 5.18 28.13
CA ASP A 85 7.57 4.55 29.45
C ASP A 85 6.09 4.57 29.90
N GLU A 86 5.40 5.71 29.73
CA GLU A 86 3.97 5.80 30.08
C GLU A 86 3.10 4.87 29.21
N LEU A 87 3.41 4.74 27.93
CA LEU A 87 2.70 3.80 27.03
C LEU A 87 3.00 2.34 27.41
N GLU A 88 4.25 2.00 27.75
CA GLU A 88 4.66 0.66 28.15
C GLU A 88 3.98 0.22 29.46
N ILE A 89 3.86 1.12 30.45
CA ILE A 89 3.11 0.88 31.68
C ILE A 89 1.65 0.48 31.39
N LEU A 90 1.04 1.07 30.34
CA LEU A 90 -0.31 0.73 29.90
C LEU A 90 -0.38 -0.51 29.00
N GLY A 91 0.76 -1.17 28.76
CA GLY A 91 0.85 -2.36 27.90
C GLY A 91 0.52 -2.07 26.44
N THR A 92 0.91 -0.89 25.92
CA THR A 92 0.63 -0.45 24.57
C THR A 92 1.78 0.32 23.94
N HIS A 93 1.68 0.54 22.64
CA HIS A 93 2.54 1.44 21.87
C HIS A 93 1.76 2.10 20.74
N ILE A 94 2.26 3.19 20.23
CA ILE A 94 1.74 3.86 19.06
C ILE A 94 2.60 3.46 17.87
N SER A 95 1.97 2.99 16.80
CA SER A 95 2.64 2.71 15.52
C SER A 95 2.20 3.76 14.51
N ILE A 96 3.17 4.36 13.83
CA ILE A 96 2.93 5.38 12.82
C ILE A 96 3.48 4.89 11.48
N SER A 97 2.70 5.04 10.44
CA SER A 97 3.09 4.70 9.08
C SER A 97 2.62 5.76 8.09
N THR A 98 3.42 5.98 7.07
CA THR A 98 3.11 6.88 5.96
C THR A 98 3.02 6.07 4.69
N ASP A 99 1.97 6.26 3.92
CA ASP A 99 1.88 5.83 2.53
C ASP A 99 1.67 7.06 1.61
N ASP A 100 1.41 6.81 0.35
CA ASP A 100 1.22 7.91 -0.61
C ASP A 100 0.00 8.79 -0.26
N ASP A 101 -1.07 8.23 0.28
CA ASP A 101 -2.33 8.93 0.50
C ASP A 101 -2.53 9.39 1.96
N VAL A 102 -2.04 8.62 2.93
CA VAL A 102 -2.32 8.87 4.34
C VAL A 102 -1.10 8.71 5.25
N ILE A 103 -1.10 9.47 6.35
CA ILE A 103 -0.36 9.13 7.57
C ILE A 103 -1.35 8.44 8.49
N GLN A 104 -1.02 7.24 8.95
CA GLN A 104 -1.84 6.46 9.85
C GLN A 104 -1.16 6.27 11.20
N LEU A 105 -1.84 6.65 12.27
CA LEU A 105 -1.44 6.31 13.62
C LEU A 105 -2.35 5.20 14.14
N SER A 106 -1.78 4.18 14.77
CA SER A 106 -2.54 3.08 15.35
C SER A 106 -2.05 2.74 16.75
N MET A 107 -3.00 2.38 17.61
CA MET A 107 -2.75 1.92 18.96
C MET A 107 -3.73 0.81 19.31
N GLN A 108 -3.27 -0.21 20.02
CA GLN A 108 -4.12 -1.28 20.53
C GLN A 108 -3.80 -1.53 22.00
N THR A 109 -4.81 -1.57 22.85
CA THR A 109 -4.63 -1.74 24.30
C THR A 109 -5.79 -2.53 24.92
N LEU A 110 -5.63 -2.96 26.16
CA LEU A 110 -6.74 -3.50 26.95
C LEU A 110 -7.81 -2.44 27.16
N LYS A 111 -9.08 -2.85 27.22
CA LYS A 111 -10.22 -1.96 27.43
C LYS A 111 -10.04 -1.05 28.65
N ASP A 112 -9.59 -1.59 29.78
CA ASP A 112 -9.43 -0.86 31.03
C ASP A 112 -8.36 0.22 30.94
N ASN A 113 -7.36 0.04 30.08
CA ASN A 113 -6.29 1.00 29.83
C ASN A 113 -6.59 1.97 28.67
N PHE A 114 -7.71 1.78 27.94
CA PHE A 114 -7.99 2.55 26.74
C PHE A 114 -8.08 4.05 26.99
N LYS A 115 -8.77 4.48 28.06
CA LYS A 115 -8.92 5.91 28.38
C LYS A 115 -7.60 6.61 28.66
N PRO A 116 -6.71 6.13 29.56
CA PRO A 116 -5.42 6.75 29.76
C PRO A 116 -4.49 6.65 28.53
N ALA A 117 -4.54 5.54 27.79
CA ALA A 117 -3.76 5.38 26.56
C ALA A 117 -4.23 6.34 25.44
N LEU A 118 -5.56 6.56 25.31
CA LEU A 118 -6.12 7.52 24.35
C LEU A 118 -5.65 8.96 24.66
N LYS A 119 -5.47 9.32 25.92
CA LYS A 119 -4.93 10.61 26.31
C LYS A 119 -3.49 10.81 25.85
N LEU A 120 -2.64 9.77 25.90
CA LEU A 120 -1.29 9.81 25.34
C LEU A 120 -1.31 9.84 23.81
N PHE A 121 -2.15 9.02 23.21
CA PHE A 121 -2.35 9.00 21.76
C PHE A 121 -2.79 10.39 21.23
N SER A 122 -3.72 11.04 21.91
CA SER A 122 -4.17 12.38 21.52
C SER A 122 -3.06 13.42 21.64
N LYS A 123 -2.19 13.36 22.68
CA LYS A 123 -1.04 14.25 22.82
C LYS A 123 -0.08 14.15 21.62
N VAL A 124 0.21 12.93 21.15
CA VAL A 124 1.05 12.71 19.97
C VAL A 124 0.46 13.38 18.74
N VAL A 125 -0.85 13.33 18.58
CA VAL A 125 -1.55 13.91 17.42
C VAL A 125 -1.68 15.44 17.52
N VAL A 126 -2.08 15.94 18.69
CA VAL A 126 -2.56 17.35 18.86
C VAL A 126 -1.45 18.26 19.38
N SER A 127 -0.48 17.73 20.09
CA SER A 127 0.58 18.52 20.74
C SER A 127 1.94 17.82 20.75
N PRO A 128 2.46 17.36 19.59
CA PRO A 128 3.83 16.84 19.51
C PRO A 128 4.82 17.95 19.86
N ASN A 129 5.95 17.60 20.50
CA ASN A 129 6.94 18.59 20.91
C ASN A 129 7.72 19.17 19.73
N LEU A 130 7.98 18.39 18.68
CA LEU A 130 8.73 18.75 17.46
C LEU A 130 10.02 19.52 17.80
N SER A 131 10.87 18.92 18.63
CA SER A 131 12.14 19.51 19.07
C SER A 131 13.21 19.39 17.99
N GLU A 132 14.17 20.33 17.95
CA GLU A 132 15.30 20.31 17.02
C GLU A 132 16.15 19.04 17.19
N THR A 133 16.38 18.62 18.43
CA THR A 133 17.21 17.45 18.75
C THR A 133 16.63 16.15 18.16
N GLU A 134 15.32 15.93 18.35
CA GLU A 134 14.66 14.74 17.84
C GLU A 134 14.47 14.80 16.31
N PHE A 135 14.16 15.97 15.78
CA PHE A 135 14.11 16.19 14.32
C PHE A 135 15.44 15.79 13.67
N GLU A 136 16.58 16.31 14.15
CA GLU A 136 17.90 15.99 13.59
C GLU A 136 18.26 14.51 13.74
N LYS A 137 17.84 13.88 14.85
CA LYS A 137 18.01 12.44 15.07
C LYS A 137 17.22 11.62 14.05
N GLN A 138 15.93 11.93 13.84
CA GLN A 138 15.07 11.21 12.90
C GLN A 138 15.50 11.48 11.45
N ARG A 139 15.88 12.71 11.10
CA ARG A 139 16.42 13.04 9.78
C ARG A 139 17.66 12.21 9.44
N ARG A 140 18.62 12.11 10.37
CA ARG A 140 19.83 11.27 10.19
C ARG A 140 19.50 9.79 10.08
N LYS A 141 18.54 9.30 10.88
CA LYS A 141 18.05 7.93 10.79
C LYS A 141 17.45 7.64 9.41
N LEU A 142 16.61 8.53 8.90
CA LEU A 142 16.00 8.40 7.58
C LEU A 142 17.06 8.40 6.47
N ILE A 143 18.04 9.33 6.51
CA ILE A 143 19.15 9.36 5.55
C ILE A 143 19.95 8.05 5.58
N THR A 144 20.23 7.52 6.77
CA THR A 144 20.92 6.22 6.91
C THR A 144 20.11 5.09 6.29
N THR A 145 18.81 5.05 6.53
CA THR A 145 17.90 4.06 5.93
C THR A 145 17.91 4.17 4.40
N LEU A 146 17.82 5.39 3.84
CA LEU A 146 17.86 5.61 2.40
C LEU A 146 19.18 5.14 1.76
N LEU A 147 20.32 5.35 2.47
CA LEU A 147 21.61 4.84 2.02
C LEU A 147 21.68 3.32 2.01
N GLN A 148 21.09 2.65 3.01
CA GLN A 148 21.02 1.19 3.06
C GLN A 148 20.10 0.63 1.95
N LEU A 149 18.97 1.28 1.69
CA LEU A 149 18.02 0.87 0.65
C LEU A 149 18.60 0.99 -0.77
N LYS A 150 19.62 1.81 -1.01
CA LYS A 150 20.37 1.82 -2.29
C LYS A 150 21.08 0.50 -2.59
N ASP A 151 21.31 -0.33 -1.58
CA ASP A 151 21.91 -1.66 -1.77
C ASP A 151 20.87 -2.77 -1.98
N ASP A 152 19.58 -2.47 -1.84
CA ASP A 152 18.48 -3.41 -2.04
C ASP A 152 17.94 -3.34 -3.48
N PRO A 153 18.20 -4.36 -4.34
CA PRO A 153 17.75 -4.34 -5.72
C PRO A 153 16.22 -4.34 -5.86
N ASP A 154 15.49 -4.97 -4.94
CA ASP A 154 14.03 -5.03 -4.95
C ASP A 154 13.43 -3.62 -4.71
N TYR A 155 13.95 -2.90 -3.71
CA TYR A 155 13.60 -1.50 -3.46
C TYR A 155 13.90 -0.61 -4.68
N LEU A 156 15.10 -0.74 -5.26
CA LEU A 156 15.47 0.03 -6.44
C LEU A 156 14.52 -0.23 -7.62
N ALA A 157 14.11 -1.48 -7.80
CA ALA A 157 13.20 -1.86 -8.87
C ALA A 157 11.80 -1.27 -8.68
N ASP A 158 11.25 -1.33 -7.47
CA ASP A 158 9.91 -0.77 -7.18
C ASP A 158 9.89 0.76 -7.32
N ILE A 159 10.88 1.47 -6.78
CA ILE A 159 10.98 2.93 -6.90
C ILE A 159 11.21 3.36 -8.34
N SER A 160 12.12 2.69 -9.05
CA SER A 160 12.37 3.00 -10.46
C SER A 160 11.14 2.78 -11.33
N PHE A 161 10.42 1.69 -11.09
CA PHE A 161 9.18 1.38 -11.80
C PHE A 161 8.13 2.46 -11.56
N GLN A 162 7.86 2.82 -10.31
CA GLN A 162 6.89 3.84 -9.94
C GLN A 162 7.25 5.20 -10.56
N HIS A 163 8.53 5.58 -10.48
CA HIS A 163 9.05 6.82 -11.04
C HIS A 163 8.84 6.92 -12.56
N ILE A 164 9.07 5.81 -13.27
CA ILE A 164 8.94 5.74 -14.74
C ILE A 164 7.48 5.77 -15.17
N ILE A 165 6.62 4.95 -14.56
CA ILE A 165 5.23 4.82 -15.02
C ILE A 165 4.38 6.06 -14.75
N PHE A 166 4.65 6.78 -13.65
CA PHE A 166 3.91 7.99 -13.32
C PHE A 166 4.43 9.26 -14.02
N GLY A 167 5.70 9.26 -14.44
CA GLY A 167 6.30 10.41 -15.14
C GLY A 167 6.51 11.65 -14.26
N LYS A 168 7.13 12.68 -14.83
CA LYS A 168 7.75 13.82 -14.10
C LYS A 168 6.83 14.64 -13.20
N SER A 169 5.58 14.83 -13.56
CA SER A 169 4.67 15.76 -12.88
C SER A 169 3.68 15.09 -11.93
N HIS A 170 3.67 13.77 -11.87
CA HIS A 170 2.68 13.07 -11.07
C HIS A 170 3.17 12.85 -9.62
N PRO A 171 2.37 13.20 -8.58
CA PRO A 171 2.80 13.07 -7.19
C PRO A 171 3.20 11.66 -6.77
N TYR A 172 2.51 10.63 -7.27
CA TYR A 172 2.80 9.22 -6.96
C TYR A 172 4.10 8.69 -7.60
N ARG A 173 4.85 9.50 -8.34
CA ARG A 173 6.17 9.09 -8.84
C ARG A 173 7.24 9.01 -7.75
N ASN A 174 7.06 9.80 -6.70
CA ASN A 174 8.09 10.02 -5.69
C ASN A 174 8.05 8.93 -4.61
N PRO A 175 9.22 8.45 -4.16
CA PRO A 175 9.27 7.49 -3.05
C PRO A 175 8.67 8.09 -1.77
N THR A 176 7.84 7.34 -1.06
CA THR A 176 7.24 7.78 0.21
C THR A 176 8.27 8.20 1.26
N LEU A 177 9.42 7.54 1.28
CA LEU A 177 10.55 7.91 2.18
C LEU A 177 11.29 9.16 1.72
N GLY A 178 11.01 9.66 0.51
CA GLY A 178 11.80 10.69 -0.14
C GLY A 178 13.10 10.16 -0.74
N ILE A 179 13.94 11.09 -1.18
CA ILE A 179 15.30 10.82 -1.62
C ILE A 179 16.29 11.56 -0.71
N LYS A 180 17.52 11.06 -0.61
CA LYS A 180 18.54 11.63 0.29
C LYS A 180 18.68 13.14 0.12
N GLU A 181 18.80 13.60 -1.13
CA GLU A 181 19.01 15.01 -1.49
C GLU A 181 17.85 15.93 -1.09
N SER A 182 16.62 15.41 -1.08
CA SER A 182 15.45 16.17 -0.60
C SER A 182 15.37 16.15 0.92
N VAL A 183 15.60 14.99 1.55
CA VAL A 183 15.55 14.84 3.03
C VAL A 183 16.63 15.70 3.71
N GLU A 184 17.82 15.82 3.11
CA GLU A 184 18.89 16.71 3.62
C GLU A 184 18.49 18.19 3.62
N LYS A 185 17.58 18.62 2.74
CA LYS A 185 17.11 20.01 2.64
C LYS A 185 15.95 20.32 3.57
N ILE A 186 15.22 19.31 4.06
CA ILE A 186 14.09 19.52 4.98
C ILE A 186 14.60 20.16 6.26
N THR A 187 13.94 21.24 6.66
CA THR A 187 14.20 21.93 7.92
C THR A 187 13.11 21.66 8.95
N LEU A 188 13.39 21.91 10.23
CA LEU A 188 12.36 21.83 11.27
C LEU A 188 11.21 22.82 11.00
N SER A 189 11.48 23.96 10.36
CA SER A 189 10.43 24.91 9.97
C SER A 189 9.48 24.31 8.95
N ASP A 190 9.98 23.62 7.92
CA ASP A 190 9.18 22.96 6.91
C ASP A 190 8.28 21.88 7.55
N LEU A 191 8.87 21.10 8.48
CA LEU A 191 8.14 20.06 9.21
C LEU A 191 7.03 20.65 10.06
N LYS A 192 7.30 21.73 10.81
CA LYS A 192 6.27 22.43 11.62
C LYS A 192 5.18 23.03 10.76
N GLU A 193 5.53 23.59 9.61
CA GLU A 193 4.55 24.13 8.65
C GLU A 193 3.68 23.01 8.08
N PHE A 194 4.27 21.88 7.68
CA PHE A 194 3.55 20.71 7.19
C PHE A 194 2.57 20.19 8.27
N TYR A 195 3.03 20.01 9.51
CA TYR A 195 2.19 19.60 10.62
C TYR A 195 1.01 20.56 10.83
N MET A 196 1.27 21.87 10.95
CA MET A 196 0.22 22.86 11.17
C MET A 196 -0.82 22.92 10.04
N ASN A 197 -0.41 22.68 8.80
CA ASN A 197 -1.29 22.75 7.64
C ASN A 197 -2.06 21.46 7.37
N SER A 198 -1.53 20.30 7.75
CA SER A 198 -2.04 18.99 7.33
C SER A 198 -2.67 18.19 8.45
N PHE A 199 -2.23 18.37 9.70
CA PHE A 199 -2.79 17.69 10.87
C PHE A 199 -3.97 18.47 11.44
N SER A 200 -5.17 18.12 11.00
CA SER A 200 -6.40 18.77 11.43
C SER A 200 -7.58 17.81 11.48
N SER A 201 -8.57 18.12 12.30
CA SER A 201 -9.79 17.32 12.41
C SER A 201 -10.55 17.23 11.08
N GLY A 202 -10.55 18.29 10.28
CA GLY A 202 -11.21 18.32 8.98
C GLY A 202 -10.52 17.49 7.90
N ASN A 203 -9.28 17.05 8.14
CA ASN A 203 -8.50 16.21 7.22
C ASN A 203 -8.26 14.81 7.80
N SER A 204 -9.15 14.33 8.68
CA SER A 204 -8.94 13.09 9.39
C SER A 204 -10.19 12.24 9.56
N SER A 205 -9.98 10.96 9.81
CA SER A 205 -11.00 10.00 10.23
C SER A 205 -10.45 9.09 11.31
N ILE A 206 -11.30 8.68 12.25
CA ILE A 206 -10.91 7.72 13.29
C ILE A 206 -11.70 6.43 13.10
N ILE A 207 -10.99 5.31 13.11
CA ILE A 207 -11.54 3.96 13.05
C ILE A 207 -11.26 3.29 14.39
N VAL A 208 -12.29 2.76 15.04
CA VAL A 208 -12.18 2.02 16.29
C VAL A 208 -12.80 0.64 16.12
N ALA A 209 -12.07 -0.38 16.52
CA ALA A 209 -12.57 -1.76 16.58
C ALA A 209 -12.26 -2.35 17.96
N GLY A 210 -13.27 -2.91 18.63
CA GLY A 210 -13.02 -3.51 19.94
C GLY A 210 -14.20 -3.45 20.90
N SER A 211 -13.92 -3.76 22.16
CA SER A 211 -14.92 -3.86 23.24
C SER A 211 -15.17 -2.49 23.88
N ILE A 212 -15.86 -1.59 23.16
CA ILE A 212 -16.25 -0.26 23.66
C ILE A 212 -17.61 0.13 23.08
N SER A 213 -18.46 0.73 23.91
CA SER A 213 -19.77 1.23 23.46
C SER A 213 -19.63 2.59 22.75
N GLU A 214 -20.56 2.89 21.84
CA GLU A 214 -20.58 4.17 21.13
C GLU A 214 -20.65 5.40 22.06
N PRO A 215 -21.53 5.44 23.08
CA PRO A 215 -21.61 6.58 24.00
C PRO A 215 -20.31 6.80 24.79
N GLU A 216 -19.67 5.71 25.25
CA GLU A 216 -18.42 5.74 25.98
C GLU A 216 -17.28 6.27 25.07
N LEU A 217 -17.15 5.68 23.88
CA LEU A 217 -16.16 6.09 22.88
C LEU A 217 -16.32 7.57 22.51
N LYS A 218 -17.55 8.00 22.22
CA LYS A 218 -17.85 9.39 21.87
C LYS A 218 -17.42 10.34 22.97
N SER A 219 -17.75 10.03 24.23
CA SER A 219 -17.35 10.85 25.38
C SER A 219 -15.81 10.96 25.49
N TYR A 220 -15.08 9.86 25.32
CA TYR A 220 -13.63 9.88 25.39
C TYR A 220 -12.99 10.66 24.23
N LEU A 221 -13.46 10.44 23.02
CA LEU A 221 -12.95 11.14 21.84
C LEU A 221 -13.26 12.65 21.86
N GLU A 222 -14.45 13.05 22.32
CA GLU A 222 -14.77 14.48 22.49
C GLU A 222 -13.86 15.17 23.49
N ASN A 223 -13.53 14.51 24.62
CA ASN A 223 -12.63 15.07 25.60
C ASN A 223 -11.21 15.29 25.05
N GLU A 224 -10.71 14.35 24.25
CA GLU A 224 -9.33 14.36 23.78
C GLU A 224 -9.15 15.10 22.45
N PHE A 225 -10.12 15.01 21.54
CA PHE A 225 -10.01 15.56 20.18
C PHE A 225 -10.99 16.69 19.88
N GLY A 226 -12.06 16.88 20.67
CA GLY A 226 -13.13 17.83 20.34
C GLY A 226 -12.67 19.29 20.15
N LYS A 227 -11.54 19.69 20.76
CA LYS A 227 -10.92 21.01 20.60
C LYS A 227 -9.81 21.06 19.53
N TRP A 228 -9.51 19.93 18.88
CA TRP A 228 -8.48 19.90 17.85
C TRP A 228 -8.90 20.73 16.64
N ASN A 229 -7.94 21.48 16.07
CA ASN A 229 -8.17 22.44 15.00
C ASN A 229 -8.94 21.83 13.81
N SER A 230 -9.99 22.52 13.36
CA SER A 230 -10.87 22.09 12.25
C SER A 230 -10.51 22.71 10.89
N LYS A 231 -9.41 23.46 10.79
CA LYS A 231 -9.01 24.07 9.51
C LYS A 231 -8.65 22.96 8.52
N THR A 232 -9.43 22.83 7.48
CA THR A 232 -9.13 21.94 6.35
C THR A 232 -8.41 22.74 5.27
N ARG A 233 -7.23 22.34 4.89
CA ARG A 233 -6.63 22.79 3.64
C ARG A 233 -7.13 21.87 2.54
N SER A 234 -7.84 22.43 1.55
CA SER A 234 -8.17 21.68 0.34
C SER A 234 -6.87 21.31 -0.38
N ILE A 235 -6.50 20.05 -0.34
CA ILE A 235 -5.37 19.54 -1.11
C ILE A 235 -5.94 19.22 -2.48
N LEU A 236 -5.72 20.14 -3.43
CA LEU A 236 -6.10 19.92 -4.81
C LEU A 236 -5.14 18.89 -5.42
N PHE A 237 -5.70 17.80 -5.91
CA PHE A 237 -4.97 16.86 -6.75
C PHE A 237 -5.11 17.32 -8.21
N ASN A 238 -3.98 17.68 -8.82
CA ASN A 238 -3.96 17.93 -10.25
C ASN A 238 -3.80 16.57 -10.95
N GLU A 239 -4.85 16.14 -11.64
CA GLU A 239 -4.75 15.01 -12.57
C GLU A 239 -3.83 15.44 -13.72
N SER A 240 -2.57 15.09 -13.67
CA SER A 240 -1.67 15.22 -14.81
C SER A 240 -1.94 14.07 -15.78
N GLU A 241 -1.97 14.40 -17.08
CA GLU A 241 -2.08 13.38 -18.13
C GLU A 241 -0.86 12.44 -18.04
N ILE A 242 -1.10 11.18 -17.71
CA ILE A 242 -0.06 10.17 -17.63
C ILE A 242 0.16 9.63 -19.03
N LYS A 243 1.34 9.90 -19.58
CA LYS A 243 1.78 9.26 -20.82
C LYS A 243 2.47 7.96 -20.48
N SER A 244 1.97 6.87 -21.06
CA SER A 244 2.61 5.57 -20.98
C SER A 244 4.04 5.67 -21.53
N ASP A 245 5.02 5.36 -20.71
CA ASP A 245 6.41 5.17 -21.14
C ASP A 245 6.66 3.67 -21.34
N ASN A 246 6.58 3.22 -22.59
CA ASN A 246 6.75 1.81 -22.95
C ASN A 246 8.21 1.40 -23.19
N LYS A 247 9.16 2.13 -22.64
CA LYS A 247 10.59 1.84 -22.75
C LYS A 247 11.02 0.67 -21.88
N LEU A 248 12.20 0.15 -22.20
CA LEU A 248 12.94 -0.79 -21.37
C LEU A 248 14.05 -0.02 -20.66
N THR A 249 13.95 0.14 -19.36
CA THR A 249 14.95 0.83 -18.54
C THR A 249 15.73 -0.15 -17.69
N ILE A 250 17.05 -0.09 -17.78
CA ILE A 250 17.97 -0.86 -16.96
C ILE A 250 18.58 0.07 -15.92
N ILE A 251 18.36 -0.23 -14.65
CA ILE A 251 19.09 0.40 -13.55
C ILE A 251 20.29 -0.45 -13.24
N ASN A 252 21.44 0.14 -13.48
CA ASN A 252 22.71 -0.56 -13.32
C ASN A 252 23.02 -0.80 -11.84
N LYS A 253 23.22 -2.07 -11.48
CA LYS A 253 23.73 -2.49 -10.16
C LYS A 253 24.88 -3.49 -10.38
N PRO A 254 26.11 -2.98 -10.47
CA PRO A 254 27.26 -3.82 -10.73
C PRO A 254 27.44 -4.93 -9.70
N GLY A 255 27.82 -6.12 -10.17
CA GLY A 255 28.04 -7.29 -9.30
C GLY A 255 26.79 -8.04 -8.88
N SER A 256 25.59 -7.60 -9.26
CA SER A 256 24.36 -8.35 -9.00
C SER A 256 24.41 -9.73 -9.66
N VAL A 257 23.98 -10.73 -8.91
CA VAL A 257 23.82 -12.11 -9.39
C VAL A 257 22.40 -12.44 -9.85
N GLN A 258 21.47 -11.54 -9.54
CA GLN A 258 20.07 -11.59 -9.94
C GLN A 258 19.67 -10.32 -10.67
N THR A 259 18.59 -10.42 -11.43
CA THR A 259 17.90 -9.28 -12.05
C THR A 259 16.51 -9.18 -11.46
N GLU A 260 16.20 -8.02 -10.89
CA GLU A 260 14.83 -7.65 -10.56
C GLU A 260 14.11 -7.20 -11.84
N ILE A 261 12.90 -7.70 -12.03
CA ILE A 261 12.06 -7.39 -13.19
C ILE A 261 10.76 -6.77 -12.72
N ARG A 262 10.41 -5.60 -13.27
CA ARG A 262 9.10 -4.96 -13.10
C ARG A 262 8.54 -4.64 -14.49
N ILE A 263 7.28 -5.02 -14.72
CA ILE A 263 6.60 -4.78 -16.01
C ILE A 263 5.20 -4.29 -15.71
N GLY A 264 4.78 -3.22 -16.34
CA GLY A 264 3.42 -2.73 -16.16
C GLY A 264 3.24 -1.27 -16.55
N TYR A 265 2.13 -0.69 -16.12
CA TYR A 265 1.74 0.66 -16.48
C TYR A 265 0.63 1.18 -15.56
N VAL A 266 0.31 2.48 -15.63
CA VAL A 266 -0.75 3.12 -14.86
C VAL A 266 -2.12 2.74 -15.40
N THR A 267 -3.00 2.24 -14.51
CA THR A 267 -4.36 1.77 -14.84
C THR A 267 -5.47 2.73 -14.41
N GLY A 268 -5.10 3.86 -13.79
CA GLY A 268 -6.05 4.78 -13.17
C GLY A 268 -6.57 4.30 -11.81
N LYS A 269 -7.43 5.11 -11.20
CA LYS A 269 -8.03 4.82 -9.89
C LYS A 269 -8.96 3.62 -9.95
N ARG A 270 -9.30 3.08 -8.78
CA ARG A 270 -10.25 1.97 -8.66
C ARG A 270 -11.59 2.33 -9.28
N ASN A 271 -12.01 1.56 -10.30
CA ASN A 271 -13.33 1.65 -10.90
C ASN A 271 -14.21 0.51 -10.37
N GLN A 272 -15.41 0.83 -9.92
CA GLN A 272 -16.37 -0.14 -9.38
C GLN A 272 -16.89 -1.12 -10.43
N GLU A 273 -17.04 -0.67 -11.69
CA GLU A 273 -17.68 -1.44 -12.75
C GLU A 273 -16.91 -2.70 -13.13
N ASN A 274 -15.57 -2.63 -13.13
CA ASN A 274 -14.71 -3.75 -13.55
C ASN A 274 -13.74 -4.27 -12.46
N TYR A 275 -13.91 -3.81 -11.22
CA TYR A 275 -13.02 -4.20 -10.13
C TYR A 275 -12.95 -5.72 -9.90
N PHE A 276 -14.10 -6.40 -9.90
CA PHE A 276 -14.14 -7.84 -9.61
C PHE A 276 -13.62 -8.67 -10.78
N GLN A 277 -13.85 -8.23 -12.01
CA GLN A 277 -13.28 -8.83 -13.22
C GLN A 277 -11.74 -8.73 -13.19
N ARG A 278 -11.20 -7.55 -12.86
CA ARG A 278 -9.76 -7.31 -12.70
C ARG A 278 -9.15 -8.13 -11.58
N LEU A 279 -9.84 -8.24 -10.46
CA LEU A 279 -9.39 -9.04 -9.31
C LEU A 279 -9.27 -10.52 -9.67
N LEU A 280 -10.28 -11.09 -10.35
CA LEU A 280 -10.27 -12.48 -10.80
C LEU A 280 -9.21 -12.70 -11.89
N LEU A 281 -9.13 -11.82 -12.87
CA LEU A 281 -8.11 -11.86 -13.92
C LEU A 281 -6.70 -11.85 -13.33
N ASN A 282 -6.43 -10.92 -12.42
CA ASN A 282 -5.12 -10.84 -11.77
C ASN A 282 -4.82 -12.09 -10.93
N THR A 283 -5.83 -12.65 -10.24
CA THR A 283 -5.66 -13.89 -9.47
C THR A 283 -5.24 -15.06 -10.35
N ILE A 284 -5.80 -15.16 -11.55
CA ILE A 284 -5.44 -16.19 -12.54
C ILE A 284 -4.04 -15.93 -13.11
N LEU A 285 -3.72 -14.68 -13.45
CA LEU A 285 -2.49 -14.31 -14.14
C LEU A 285 -1.25 -14.44 -13.24
N GLY A 286 -1.27 -13.80 -12.05
CA GLY A 286 -0.10 -13.73 -11.16
C GLY A 286 -0.42 -13.47 -9.69
N GLY A 287 -1.70 -13.35 -9.30
CA GLY A 287 -2.12 -12.96 -7.95
C GLY A 287 -2.09 -14.07 -6.90
N GLN A 288 -1.72 -15.29 -7.26
CA GLN A 288 -1.64 -16.43 -6.34
C GLN A 288 -0.53 -17.41 -6.74
N PHE A 289 -0.23 -18.36 -5.83
CA PHE A 289 0.85 -19.33 -6.02
C PHE A 289 0.67 -20.21 -7.28
N SER A 290 -0.56 -20.64 -7.57
CA SER A 290 -0.91 -21.46 -8.73
C SER A 290 -1.34 -20.63 -9.97
N SER A 291 -0.93 -19.37 -10.04
CA SER A 291 -1.19 -18.48 -11.18
C SER A 291 -0.30 -18.82 -12.39
N ARG A 292 -0.72 -18.40 -13.59
CA ARG A 292 -0.04 -18.73 -14.84
C ARG A 292 1.44 -18.32 -14.83
N ILE A 293 1.74 -17.05 -14.50
CA ILE A 293 3.12 -16.54 -14.48
C ILE A 293 3.98 -17.32 -13.48
N ASN A 294 3.47 -17.55 -12.26
CA ASN A 294 4.25 -18.25 -11.25
C ASN A 294 4.51 -19.72 -11.61
N LEU A 295 3.50 -20.43 -12.12
CA LEU A 295 3.68 -21.81 -12.59
C LEU A 295 4.66 -21.90 -13.76
N ASN A 296 4.61 -20.94 -14.68
CA ASN A 296 5.52 -20.89 -15.82
C ASN A 296 6.97 -20.67 -15.36
N LEU A 297 7.23 -19.56 -14.65
CA LEU A 297 8.61 -19.18 -14.32
C LEU A 297 9.23 -20.07 -13.24
N ARG A 298 8.44 -20.46 -12.23
CA ARG A 298 8.94 -21.21 -11.09
C ARG A 298 8.93 -22.72 -11.33
N GLU A 299 7.75 -23.29 -11.64
CA GLU A 299 7.61 -24.75 -11.69
C GLU A 299 8.11 -25.34 -13.02
N LYS A 300 7.83 -24.67 -14.14
CA LYS A 300 8.21 -25.18 -15.46
C LYS A 300 9.65 -24.87 -15.81
N HIS A 301 10.12 -23.66 -15.54
CA HIS A 301 11.45 -23.20 -15.97
C HIS A 301 12.48 -23.10 -14.84
N GLY A 302 12.06 -22.99 -13.57
CA GLY A 302 12.97 -22.89 -12.43
C GLY A 302 13.78 -21.59 -12.39
N TYR A 303 13.29 -20.50 -13.03
CA TYR A 303 14.02 -19.24 -13.13
C TYR A 303 13.94 -18.40 -11.84
N THR A 304 12.92 -18.61 -11.01
CA THR A 304 12.62 -17.82 -9.84
C THR A 304 12.05 -18.64 -8.68
N TYR A 305 12.13 -18.11 -7.48
CA TYR A 305 11.37 -18.62 -6.31
C TYR A 305 9.92 -18.14 -6.30
N GLY A 306 9.59 -17.08 -7.02
CA GLY A 306 8.23 -16.57 -7.16
C GLY A 306 8.12 -15.44 -8.16
N ALA A 307 6.99 -15.42 -8.87
CA ALA A 307 6.62 -14.34 -9.78
C ALA A 307 5.17 -13.97 -9.53
N HIS A 308 4.87 -12.67 -9.47
CA HIS A 308 3.58 -12.16 -9.08
C HIS A 308 3.09 -11.07 -10.01
N SER A 309 1.76 -10.95 -10.14
CA SER A 309 1.14 -9.73 -10.67
C SER A 309 0.21 -9.13 -9.63
N ARG A 310 0.11 -7.81 -9.66
CA ARG A 310 -0.79 -7.05 -8.80
C ARG A 310 -1.41 -5.87 -9.53
N ILE A 311 -2.59 -5.46 -9.09
CA ILE A 311 -3.17 -4.16 -9.41
C ILE A 311 -3.22 -3.39 -8.10
N SER A 312 -2.44 -2.33 -8.01
CA SER A 312 -2.41 -1.44 -6.85
C SER A 312 -3.27 -0.22 -7.13
N TYR A 313 -4.05 0.20 -6.12
CA TYR A 313 -4.91 1.37 -6.21
C TYR A 313 -4.54 2.37 -5.15
N TYR A 314 -4.29 3.60 -5.57
CA TYR A 314 -4.23 4.80 -4.75
C TYR A 314 -5.58 5.51 -4.76
N GLN A 315 -5.74 6.54 -3.96
CA GLN A 315 -6.97 7.33 -3.93
C GLN A 315 -7.30 7.94 -5.31
N HIS A 316 -6.29 8.38 -6.05
CA HIS A 316 -6.48 9.10 -7.31
C HIS A 316 -5.91 8.40 -8.54
N SER A 317 -5.21 7.29 -8.38
CA SER A 317 -4.60 6.54 -9.47
C SER A 317 -4.47 5.05 -9.13
N GLY A 318 -3.77 4.29 -9.97
CA GLY A 318 -3.43 2.90 -9.73
C GLY A 318 -2.54 2.37 -10.85
N PHE A 319 -1.97 1.21 -10.66
CA PHE A 319 -1.11 0.57 -11.66
C PHE A 319 -1.25 -0.94 -11.65
N PHE A 320 -1.01 -1.55 -12.80
CA PHE A 320 -0.76 -2.97 -12.94
C PHE A 320 0.75 -3.21 -12.95
N GLN A 321 1.21 -4.24 -12.25
CA GLN A 321 2.61 -4.62 -12.19
C GLN A 321 2.78 -6.14 -12.18
N VAL A 322 3.72 -6.65 -12.97
CA VAL A 322 4.33 -7.97 -12.81
C VAL A 322 5.70 -7.79 -12.16
N SER A 323 6.02 -8.59 -11.16
CA SER A 323 7.29 -8.54 -10.41
C SER A 323 7.88 -9.93 -10.22
N THR A 324 9.19 -10.04 -10.40
CA THR A 324 9.98 -11.27 -10.11
C THR A 324 11.46 -10.91 -9.99
N SER A 325 12.20 -11.79 -9.29
CA SER A 325 13.67 -11.82 -9.24
C SER A 325 14.16 -13.13 -9.86
N VAL A 326 15.11 -13.05 -10.78
CA VAL A 326 15.64 -14.22 -11.50
C VAL A 326 17.17 -14.21 -11.53
N GLY A 327 17.80 -15.39 -11.66
CA GLY A 327 19.23 -15.44 -11.96
C GLY A 327 19.55 -14.60 -13.19
N ILE A 328 20.64 -13.83 -13.16
CA ILE A 328 20.93 -12.80 -14.17
C ILE A 328 21.04 -13.40 -15.59
N GLU A 329 21.52 -14.62 -15.70
CA GLU A 329 21.61 -15.38 -16.95
C GLU A 329 20.23 -15.75 -17.55
N ASN A 330 19.19 -15.73 -16.73
CA ASN A 330 17.81 -16.04 -17.11
C ASN A 330 16.95 -14.79 -17.42
N SER A 331 17.51 -13.58 -17.28
CA SER A 331 16.76 -12.32 -17.39
C SER A 331 15.94 -12.20 -18.67
N VAL A 332 16.55 -12.46 -19.82
CA VAL A 332 15.91 -12.35 -21.14
C VAL A 332 14.89 -13.46 -21.37
N ASN A 333 15.17 -14.68 -20.89
CA ASN A 333 14.26 -15.80 -21.01
C ASN A 333 13.01 -15.62 -20.14
N ALA A 334 13.20 -15.21 -18.88
CA ALA A 334 12.12 -14.93 -17.96
C ALA A 334 11.22 -13.79 -18.50
N LEU A 335 11.82 -12.71 -19.02
CA LEU A 335 11.08 -11.63 -19.65
C LEU A 335 10.22 -12.14 -20.82
N SER A 336 10.77 -13.03 -21.66
CA SER A 336 10.04 -13.63 -22.80
C SER A 336 8.86 -14.48 -22.34
N GLU A 337 9.05 -15.30 -21.30
CA GLU A 337 7.96 -16.12 -20.76
C GLU A 337 6.88 -15.26 -20.08
N ILE A 338 7.25 -14.16 -19.39
CA ILE A 338 6.26 -13.21 -18.86
C ILE A 338 5.42 -12.62 -20.00
N PHE A 339 6.04 -12.09 -21.05
CA PHE A 339 5.31 -11.54 -22.21
C PHE A 339 4.43 -12.57 -22.89
N LYS A 340 4.89 -13.81 -22.96
CA LYS A 340 4.08 -14.91 -23.47
C LYS A 340 2.79 -15.09 -22.66
N GLU A 341 2.88 -15.15 -21.31
CA GLU A 341 1.69 -15.29 -20.46
C GLU A 341 0.77 -14.06 -20.57
N LEU A 342 1.35 -12.84 -20.67
CA LEU A 342 0.58 -11.60 -20.86
C LEU A 342 -0.18 -11.58 -22.20
N ILE A 343 0.38 -12.19 -23.24
CA ILE A 343 -0.27 -12.31 -24.55
C ILE A 343 -1.30 -13.45 -24.53
N GLU A 344 -0.94 -14.62 -23.97
CA GLU A 344 -1.79 -15.80 -23.96
C GLU A 344 -3.06 -15.60 -23.12
N ILE A 345 -3.02 -14.85 -22.00
CA ILE A 345 -4.22 -14.61 -21.20
C ILE A 345 -5.29 -13.81 -21.96
N ARG A 346 -4.91 -13.00 -22.93
CA ARG A 346 -5.82 -12.25 -23.80
C ARG A 346 -6.60 -13.15 -24.77
N ASN A 347 -6.15 -14.37 -25.00
CA ASN A 347 -6.87 -15.38 -25.79
C ASN A 347 -7.98 -16.08 -24.97
N GLY A 348 -8.06 -15.77 -23.67
CA GLY A 348 -9.09 -16.23 -22.78
C GLY A 348 -8.59 -17.05 -21.60
N VAL A 349 -9.46 -17.17 -20.61
CA VAL A 349 -9.30 -18.00 -19.43
C VAL A 349 -10.31 -19.16 -19.48
N SER A 350 -9.96 -20.29 -18.92
CA SER A 350 -10.88 -21.43 -18.81
C SER A 350 -11.83 -21.27 -17.63
N GLN A 351 -13.02 -21.91 -17.73
CA GLN A 351 -13.96 -21.94 -16.60
C GLN A 351 -13.34 -22.53 -15.33
N THR A 352 -12.48 -23.51 -15.45
CA THR A 352 -11.77 -24.14 -14.32
C THR A 352 -10.87 -23.13 -13.58
N GLU A 353 -10.16 -22.24 -14.31
CA GLU A 353 -9.33 -21.18 -13.71
C GLU A 353 -10.20 -20.15 -13.02
N VAL A 354 -11.32 -19.78 -13.63
CA VAL A 354 -12.30 -18.85 -13.05
C VAL A 354 -12.88 -19.39 -11.75
N ASP A 355 -13.34 -20.63 -11.75
CA ASP A 355 -13.92 -21.28 -10.58
C ASP A 355 -12.90 -21.39 -9.45
N PHE A 356 -11.67 -21.73 -9.77
CA PHE A 356 -10.58 -21.80 -8.82
C PHE A 356 -10.23 -20.42 -8.22
N ALA A 357 -10.20 -19.37 -9.03
CA ALA A 357 -9.96 -18.00 -8.58
C ALA A 357 -11.10 -17.50 -7.68
N LYS A 358 -12.35 -17.71 -8.07
CA LYS A 358 -13.55 -17.41 -7.24
C LYS A 358 -13.47 -18.11 -5.89
N ASP A 359 -13.21 -19.40 -5.88
CA ASP A 359 -13.07 -20.20 -4.68
C ASP A 359 -11.97 -19.69 -3.76
N THR A 360 -10.82 -19.33 -4.33
CA THR A 360 -9.67 -18.79 -3.57
C THR A 360 -10.03 -17.48 -2.87
N ILE A 361 -10.66 -16.55 -3.57
CA ILE A 361 -10.99 -15.23 -3.04
C ILE A 361 -12.13 -15.34 -2.02
N THR A 362 -13.22 -16.01 -2.37
CA THR A 362 -14.41 -16.08 -1.51
C THR A 362 -14.17 -16.83 -0.21
N LYS A 363 -13.37 -17.91 -0.23
CA LYS A 363 -13.01 -18.67 0.96
C LYS A 363 -12.03 -17.93 1.88
N ARG A 364 -11.23 -17.01 1.33
CA ARG A 364 -10.31 -16.17 2.13
C ARG A 364 -10.98 -14.92 2.70
N PHE A 365 -12.09 -14.48 2.12
CA PHE A 365 -12.76 -13.23 2.49
C PHE A 365 -13.07 -13.10 4.00
N PRO A 366 -13.64 -14.12 4.70
CA PRO A 366 -13.93 -14.03 6.14
C PRO A 366 -12.69 -13.80 6.99
N LEU A 367 -11.52 -14.32 6.60
CA LEU A 367 -10.27 -14.15 7.32
C LEU A 367 -9.85 -12.67 7.44
N GLY A 368 -10.32 -11.82 6.53
CA GLY A 368 -10.09 -10.37 6.57
C GLY A 368 -10.81 -9.65 7.73
N PHE A 369 -11.63 -10.34 8.51
CA PHE A 369 -12.40 -9.78 9.65
C PHE A 369 -12.10 -10.45 10.98
N GLU A 370 -11.07 -11.27 11.07
CA GLU A 370 -10.71 -12.00 12.28
C GLU A 370 -10.08 -11.08 13.34
N THR A 371 -9.14 -10.26 12.93
CA THR A 371 -8.42 -9.37 13.85
C THR A 371 -8.90 -7.92 13.75
N TYR A 372 -8.77 -7.16 14.84
CA TYR A 372 -9.12 -5.73 14.85
C TYR A 372 -8.29 -4.91 13.87
N GLY A 373 -7.03 -5.33 13.62
CA GLY A 373 -6.18 -4.71 12.62
C GLY A 373 -6.71 -4.90 11.19
N GLN A 374 -7.14 -6.12 10.83
CA GLN A 374 -7.75 -6.41 9.53
C GLN A 374 -9.07 -5.66 9.32
N ILE A 375 -9.93 -5.64 10.35
CA ILE A 375 -11.17 -4.86 10.33
C ILE A 375 -10.89 -3.38 10.07
N SER A 376 -9.93 -2.80 10.79
CA SER A 376 -9.53 -1.39 10.60
C SER A 376 -8.97 -1.13 9.20
N GLN A 377 -8.18 -2.05 8.64
CA GLN A 377 -7.64 -1.94 7.29
C GLN A 377 -8.76 -2.02 6.23
N ASN A 378 -9.76 -2.86 6.43
CA ASN A 378 -10.92 -2.93 5.56
C ASN A 378 -11.70 -1.60 5.56
N ILE A 379 -11.94 -1.01 6.74
CA ILE A 379 -12.60 0.32 6.82
C ILE A 379 -11.74 1.40 6.17
N LYS A 380 -10.40 1.40 6.37
CA LYS A 380 -9.49 2.30 5.66
C LYS A 380 -9.67 2.19 4.13
N THR A 381 -9.77 0.97 3.60
CA THR A 381 -9.99 0.72 2.17
C THR A 381 -11.31 1.34 1.68
N LEU A 382 -12.40 1.21 2.45
CA LEU A 382 -13.66 1.86 2.10
C LEU A 382 -13.50 3.39 2.03
N LEU A 383 -12.81 3.98 3.01
CA LEU A 383 -12.64 5.43 3.10
C LEU A 383 -11.77 6.00 1.97
N LEU A 384 -10.71 5.29 1.60
CA LEU A 384 -9.79 5.73 0.54
C LEU A 384 -10.42 5.64 -0.86
N HIS A 385 -11.38 4.74 -1.05
CA HIS A 385 -12.00 4.49 -2.36
C HIS A 385 -13.48 4.87 -2.42
N ASP A 386 -13.97 5.65 -1.45
CA ASP A 386 -15.36 6.13 -1.39
C ASP A 386 -16.39 5.00 -1.51
N LEU A 387 -16.14 3.88 -0.81
CA LEU A 387 -17.01 2.70 -0.81
C LEU A 387 -17.95 2.71 0.38
N GLU A 388 -19.21 2.28 0.15
CA GLU A 388 -20.15 2.08 1.24
C GLU A 388 -19.87 0.78 2.00
N TYR A 389 -20.32 0.69 3.25
CA TYR A 389 -20.12 -0.51 4.08
C TYR A 389 -20.82 -1.77 3.52
N SER A 390 -21.92 -1.58 2.79
CA SER A 390 -22.63 -2.65 2.06
C SER A 390 -21.72 -3.38 1.07
N TYR A 391 -20.65 -2.74 0.59
CA TYR A 391 -19.64 -3.36 -0.28
C TYR A 391 -19.17 -4.71 0.26
N PHE A 392 -18.98 -4.87 1.57
CA PHE A 392 -18.54 -6.13 2.13
C PHE A 392 -19.61 -7.21 2.13
N SER A 393 -20.89 -6.87 2.29
CA SER A 393 -21.99 -7.83 2.18
C SER A 393 -22.24 -8.28 0.73
N GLU A 394 -21.90 -7.42 -0.22
CA GLU A 394 -22.03 -7.69 -1.65
C GLU A 394 -20.77 -8.33 -2.27
N TYR A 395 -19.64 -8.33 -1.55
CA TYR A 395 -18.33 -8.74 -2.09
C TYR A 395 -18.34 -10.17 -2.65
N VAL A 396 -18.77 -11.14 -1.85
CA VAL A 396 -18.85 -12.56 -2.27
C VAL A 396 -19.90 -12.76 -3.37
N PRO A 397 -21.14 -12.24 -3.25
CA PRO A 397 -22.11 -12.25 -4.36
C PRO A 397 -21.57 -11.64 -5.67
N MET A 398 -20.89 -10.50 -5.61
CA MET A 398 -20.35 -9.85 -6.82
C MET A 398 -19.27 -10.71 -7.48
N ILE A 399 -18.34 -11.29 -6.74
CA ILE A 399 -17.33 -12.21 -7.28
C ILE A 399 -18.01 -13.43 -7.93
N THR A 400 -18.99 -14.01 -7.27
CA THR A 400 -19.67 -15.23 -7.75
C THR A 400 -20.39 -15.00 -9.06
N LYS A 401 -20.98 -13.80 -9.25
CA LYS A 401 -21.74 -13.43 -10.47
C LYS A 401 -20.87 -13.16 -11.68
N VAL A 402 -19.58 -12.83 -11.53
CA VAL A 402 -18.71 -12.54 -12.69
C VAL A 402 -18.67 -13.73 -13.64
N GLU A 403 -18.90 -13.52 -14.90
CA GLU A 403 -18.85 -14.56 -15.94
C GLU A 403 -17.48 -14.62 -16.61
N THR A 404 -17.15 -15.77 -17.19
CA THR A 404 -15.86 -16.00 -17.86
C THR A 404 -15.65 -15.02 -19.01
N GLU A 405 -16.69 -14.70 -19.75
CA GLU A 405 -16.70 -13.76 -20.87
C GLU A 405 -16.36 -12.32 -20.44
N GLU A 406 -16.76 -11.92 -19.23
CA GLU A 406 -16.42 -10.61 -18.67
C GLU A 406 -14.93 -10.53 -18.32
N ILE A 407 -14.36 -11.59 -17.77
CA ILE A 407 -12.93 -11.69 -17.49
C ILE A 407 -12.12 -11.68 -18.80
N ASN A 408 -12.61 -12.36 -19.83
CA ASN A 408 -11.95 -12.39 -21.14
C ASN A 408 -11.96 -10.99 -21.81
N ARG A 409 -13.02 -10.23 -21.68
CA ARG A 409 -13.05 -8.82 -22.15
C ARG A 409 -12.07 -7.96 -21.37
N GLU A 410 -12.09 -8.07 -20.03
CA GLU A 410 -11.16 -7.31 -19.19
C GLU A 410 -9.68 -7.70 -19.43
N ALA A 411 -9.40 -8.94 -19.82
CA ALA A 411 -8.05 -9.36 -20.21
C ALA A 411 -7.53 -8.61 -21.45
N ILE A 412 -8.41 -8.32 -22.40
CA ILE A 412 -8.05 -7.53 -23.59
C ILE A 412 -7.87 -6.05 -23.22
N ASP A 413 -8.74 -5.51 -22.36
CA ASP A 413 -8.79 -4.10 -22.00
C ASP A 413 -7.67 -3.71 -21.03
N LEU A 414 -7.37 -4.57 -20.05
CA LEU A 414 -6.34 -4.33 -19.04
C LEU A 414 -4.94 -4.78 -19.46
N ILE A 415 -4.80 -5.92 -20.12
CA ILE A 415 -3.48 -6.45 -20.46
C ILE A 415 -3.04 -5.93 -21.82
N LYS A 416 -2.24 -4.88 -21.82
CA LYS A 416 -1.72 -4.19 -23.00
C LYS A 416 -0.19 -4.27 -23.05
N PRO A 417 0.38 -5.41 -23.48
CA PRO A 417 1.83 -5.64 -23.39
C PRO A 417 2.66 -4.54 -24.08
N ASP A 418 2.14 -3.95 -25.16
CA ASP A 418 2.83 -2.92 -25.94
C ASP A 418 2.90 -1.56 -25.23
N GLU A 419 2.01 -1.30 -24.27
CA GLU A 419 1.99 -0.06 -23.49
C GLU A 419 2.79 -0.15 -22.18
N MET A 420 3.24 -1.35 -21.80
CA MET A 420 3.90 -1.59 -20.50
C MET A 420 5.34 -1.11 -20.51
N ALA A 421 5.74 -0.36 -19.50
CA ALA A 421 7.14 -0.12 -19.17
C ALA A 421 7.80 -1.41 -18.66
N ILE A 422 9.09 -1.55 -18.95
CA ILE A 422 9.93 -2.65 -18.46
C ILE A 422 11.08 -2.04 -17.66
N VAL A 423 11.23 -2.45 -16.42
CA VAL A 423 12.34 -2.04 -15.55
C VAL A 423 13.12 -3.27 -15.13
N LEU A 424 14.40 -3.26 -15.37
CA LEU A 424 15.35 -4.29 -14.96
C LEU A 424 16.38 -3.65 -14.01
N VAL A 425 16.60 -4.23 -12.86
CA VAL A 425 17.69 -3.81 -11.95
C VAL A 425 18.69 -4.96 -11.84
N GLY A 426 19.92 -4.72 -12.24
CA GLY A 426 20.98 -5.73 -12.23
C GLY A 426 22.27 -5.25 -12.91
N ASP A 427 23.24 -6.14 -13.03
CA ASP A 427 24.51 -5.85 -13.68
C ASP A 427 24.33 -5.76 -15.22
N LYS A 428 24.32 -4.54 -15.75
CA LYS A 428 24.06 -4.28 -17.18
C LYS A 428 24.99 -5.02 -18.13
N GLU A 429 26.20 -5.37 -17.69
CA GLU A 429 27.17 -6.11 -18.52
C GLU A 429 26.79 -7.61 -18.67
N LYS A 430 25.91 -8.10 -17.79
CA LYS A 430 25.51 -9.52 -17.73
C LYS A 430 24.06 -9.78 -18.16
N ILE A 431 23.20 -8.76 -18.19
CA ILE A 431 21.75 -8.92 -18.50
C ILE A 431 21.49 -9.36 -19.96
N GLY A 432 22.47 -9.27 -20.87
CA GLY A 432 22.26 -9.66 -22.27
C GLY A 432 21.56 -8.59 -23.11
N LEU A 433 22.14 -7.37 -23.15
CA LEU A 433 21.59 -6.20 -23.86
C LEU A 433 21.23 -6.48 -25.33
N LYS A 434 22.02 -7.26 -26.05
CA LYS A 434 21.77 -7.59 -27.47
C LYS A 434 20.50 -8.40 -27.65
N GLU A 435 20.25 -9.32 -26.75
CA GLU A 435 19.09 -10.20 -26.78
C GLU A 435 17.80 -9.47 -26.38
N LEU A 436 17.91 -8.38 -25.61
CA LEU A 436 16.77 -7.51 -25.23
C LEU A 436 16.20 -6.76 -26.44
N ALA A 437 16.98 -6.56 -27.50
CA ALA A 437 16.51 -5.90 -28.73
C ALA A 437 15.28 -6.61 -29.37
N LYS A 438 15.09 -7.92 -29.10
CA LYS A 438 13.90 -8.67 -29.57
C LYS A 438 12.56 -8.13 -29.06
N PHE A 439 12.55 -7.39 -27.95
CA PHE A 439 11.33 -6.78 -27.40
C PHE A 439 10.90 -5.50 -28.14
N ASN A 440 11.71 -5.03 -29.10
CA ASN A 440 11.40 -3.88 -29.94
C ASN A 440 11.10 -2.59 -29.14
N ARG A 441 11.88 -2.36 -28.08
CA ARG A 441 11.76 -1.22 -27.17
C ARG A 441 13.01 -0.34 -27.25
N GLU A 442 12.85 0.95 -27.03
CA GLU A 442 13.96 1.82 -26.72
C GLU A 442 14.59 1.40 -25.39
N ILE A 443 15.90 1.14 -25.37
CA ILE A 443 16.62 0.65 -24.19
C ILE A 443 17.39 1.83 -23.60
N ASN A 444 17.08 2.16 -22.36
CA ASN A 444 17.80 3.14 -21.55
C ASN A 444 18.56 2.40 -20.44
N ALA A 445 19.83 2.72 -20.25
CA ALA A 445 20.62 2.21 -19.14
C ALA A 445 21.10 3.38 -18.28
N LEU A 446 20.68 3.44 -17.03
CA LEU A 446 20.89 4.55 -16.11
C LEU A 446 21.45 4.05 -14.78
N GLU A 447 22.15 4.92 -14.08
CA GLU A 447 22.37 4.74 -12.63
C GLU A 447 21.10 5.18 -11.87
N PHE A 448 20.86 4.66 -10.69
CA PHE A 448 19.64 4.94 -9.93
C PHE A 448 19.48 6.44 -9.62
N ASP A 449 20.55 7.12 -9.23
CA ASP A 449 20.51 8.54 -8.91
C ASP A 449 20.25 9.42 -10.15
N GLU A 450 20.70 8.98 -11.33
CA GLU A 450 20.38 9.66 -12.60
C GLU A 450 18.87 9.59 -12.87
N LEU A 451 18.25 8.42 -12.67
CA LEU A 451 16.80 8.27 -12.85
C LEU A 451 16.02 9.24 -11.95
N LEU A 452 16.36 9.31 -10.66
CA LEU A 452 15.63 10.17 -9.70
C LEU A 452 15.82 11.66 -9.96
N SER A 453 16.85 12.05 -10.73
CA SER A 453 17.10 13.43 -11.14
C SER A 453 16.33 13.84 -12.41
N LEU A 454 15.79 12.90 -13.17
CA LEU A 454 14.96 13.09 -14.37
C LEU A 454 13.53 13.50 -14.03
#